data_5f551dad3f0d86e35003df97df97dbd7
#
_entry.id   5f551dad3f0d86e35003df97df97dbd7
#
_cell.length_a   1.000
_cell.length_b   1.000
_cell.length_c   1.000
_cell.angle_alpha   90.00
_cell.angle_beta   90.00
_cell.angle_gamma   90.00
#
_symmetry.space_group_name_H-M   'P 1'
#
loop_
_entity.id
_entity.type
_entity.pdbx_description
1 polymer ?
#
loop_
_entity_poly.entity_id
_entity_poly.type
_entity_poly.pdbx_seq_one_letter_code
_entity_poly.pdbx_strand_id
1 'polypeptide(L)'
;FHMPSADATVPDLMSKDRPSHPVLTIVKGPQTGETFELDSTHISLGRDPKNSVFLNDMTVSRHHAQIDLSNLGLGYATIEDLNSLNGTWVDGAIINKATLQDGSTIQIGTFRMVFHTSKPRA
;
A
#
# COMPACT_ATOMS: atom_id res chain seq x y z
N PHE A 1 21.71 -18.82 -26.45
CA PHE A 1 21.55 -18.43 -25.55
C PHE A 1 21.63 -18.28 -25.22
N HIS A 2 21.96 -18.59 -25.60
CA HIS A 2 21.93 -18.09 -24.67
C HIS A 2 21.82 -17.99 -24.23
N MET A 3 21.63 -18.27 -24.70
CA MET A 3 21.39 -17.97 -23.84
C MET A 3 21.37 -17.97 -23.26
N PRO A 4 21.77 -18.42 -23.72
CA PRO A 4 21.62 -18.13 -22.85
C PRO A 4 21.61 -17.94 -22.40
N SER A 5 21.56 -18.14 -22.94
CA SER A 5 21.28 -17.83 -21.98
C SER A 5 21.26 -17.60 -21.48
N ALA A 6 21.45 -17.89 -21.92
CA ALA A 6 21.17 -17.49 -21.04
C ALA A 6 21.22 -17.14 -20.52
N ASP A 7 21.29 -17.07 -20.72
CA ASP A 7 21.10 -16.59 -19.84
C ASP A 7 21.10 -16.28 -19.37
N ALA A 8 21.29 -16.66 -19.82
CA ALA A 8 21.07 -16.20 -19.03
C ALA A 8 20.88 -15.74 -18.80
N THR A 9 20.81 -15.79 -18.88
CA THR A 9 20.44 -15.19 -18.34
C THR A 9 20.04 -14.84 -18.08
N VAL A 10 19.91 -14.93 -17.94
CA VAL A 10 19.35 -14.49 -17.40
C VAL A 10 19.33 -14.07 -16.69
N PRO A 11 19.42 -14.22 -16.54
CA PRO A 11 19.20 -13.83 -15.33
C PRO A 11 18.90 -12.52 -14.84
N ASP A 12 19.35 -11.59 -14.58
CA ASP A 12 18.80 -10.53 -14.04
C ASP A 12 17.76 -9.96 -14.77
N LEU A 13 17.56 -10.44 -15.91
CA LEU A 13 16.42 -10.17 -16.58
C LEU A 13 15.26 -10.65 -15.89
N MET A 14 15.40 -11.65 -15.10
CA MET A 14 14.29 -12.20 -14.38
C MET A 14 13.73 -11.23 -13.41
N SER A 15 14.54 -10.42 -12.78
CA SER A 15 13.98 -9.49 -11.84
C SER A 15 13.21 -8.40 -12.51
N LYS A 16 13.49 -8.07 -13.77
CA LYS A 16 12.67 -7.11 -14.45
C LYS A 16 11.31 -7.65 -14.78
N ASP A 17 11.20 -8.92 -14.99
CA ASP A 17 9.94 -9.53 -15.34
C ASP A 17 9.07 -9.83 -14.14
N ARG A 18 9.57 -9.70 -12.94
CA ARG A 18 8.77 -9.93 -11.77
C ARG A 18 7.77 -8.83 -11.59
N PRO A 19 6.52 -9.17 -11.25
CA PRO A 19 5.56 -8.13 -10.90
C PRO A 19 6.06 -7.39 -9.68
N SER A 20 6.00 -6.09 -9.71
CA SER A 20 6.30 -5.28 -8.54
C SER A 20 5.14 -5.33 -7.59
N HIS A 21 5.43 -5.33 -6.30
CA HIS A 21 4.37 -5.21 -5.31
C HIS A 21 3.88 -3.77 -5.25
N PRO A 22 2.61 -3.55 -4.96
CA PRO A 22 2.14 -2.21 -4.66
C PRO A 22 2.76 -1.74 -3.36
N VAL A 23 2.82 -0.43 -3.18
CA VAL A 23 3.43 0.14 -1.97
C VAL A 23 2.60 1.28 -1.43
N LEU A 24 2.72 1.52 -0.12
CA LEU A 24 2.23 2.71 0.54
C LEU A 24 3.45 3.48 1.06
N THR A 25 3.52 4.75 0.72
CA THR A 25 4.60 5.61 1.20
C THR A 25 4.01 6.68 2.11
N ILE A 26 4.55 6.83 3.31
CA ILE A 26 4.10 7.85 4.24
C ILE A 26 4.78 9.16 3.84
N VAL A 27 3.97 10.15 3.43
CA VAL A 27 4.47 11.43 2.98
C VAL A 27 4.30 12.52 4.01
N LYS A 28 3.48 12.28 5.06
CA LYS A 28 3.30 13.25 6.12
C LYS A 28 2.94 12.50 7.41
N GLY A 29 3.44 12.99 8.54
CA GLY A 29 3.16 12.42 9.85
C GLY A 29 4.42 11.89 10.51
N PRO A 30 4.27 11.20 11.67
CA PRO A 30 5.42 10.79 12.47
C PRO A 30 6.40 9.86 11.78
N GLN A 31 5.94 9.08 10.82
CA GLN A 31 6.78 8.08 10.15
C GLN A 31 7.08 8.46 8.70
N THR A 32 7.13 9.77 8.42
CA THR A 32 7.36 10.26 7.06
C THR A 32 8.60 9.63 6.44
N GLY A 33 8.46 9.17 5.20
CA GLY A 33 9.53 8.52 4.46
C GLY A 33 9.47 7.00 4.50
N GLU A 34 8.66 6.43 5.41
CA GLU A 34 8.53 4.99 5.49
C GLU A 34 7.70 4.46 4.33
N THR A 35 8.11 3.33 3.77
CA THR A 35 7.42 2.70 2.65
C THR A 35 7.09 1.27 3.04
N PHE A 36 5.84 0.88 2.79
CA PHE A 36 5.37 -0.48 3.06
C PHE A 36 5.11 -1.20 1.76
N GLU A 37 5.76 -2.33 1.54
CA GLU A 37 5.45 -3.18 0.39
C GLU A 37 4.25 -4.04 0.74
N LEU A 38 3.25 -4.01 -0.11
CA LEU A 38 1.99 -4.71 0.14
C LEU A 38 2.02 -6.03 -0.61
N ASP A 39 2.45 -7.09 0.09
CA ASP A 39 2.72 -8.37 -0.53
C ASP A 39 1.65 -9.43 -0.23
N SER A 40 0.48 -9.00 0.19
CA SER A 40 -0.62 -9.89 0.53
C SER A 40 -1.90 -9.36 -0.10
N THR A 41 -2.91 -10.21 -0.28
CA THR A 41 -4.18 -9.80 -0.84
C THR A 41 -4.94 -8.88 0.11
N HIS A 42 -4.83 -9.11 1.40
CA HIS A 42 -5.47 -8.28 2.41
C HIS A 42 -4.41 -7.59 3.24
N ILE A 43 -4.52 -6.27 3.34
CA ILE A 43 -3.57 -5.44 4.08
C ILE A 43 -4.35 -4.76 5.20
N SER A 44 -3.92 -4.96 6.44
CA SER A 44 -4.54 -4.31 7.58
C SER A 44 -3.72 -3.09 7.98
N LEU A 45 -4.41 -2.03 8.38
CA LEU A 45 -3.77 -0.78 8.80
C LEU A 45 -4.30 -0.39 10.18
N GLY A 46 -3.42 0.00 11.07
CA GLY A 46 -3.84 0.43 12.38
C GLY A 46 -2.71 0.53 13.38
N ARG A 47 -3.09 0.85 14.63
CA ARG A 47 -2.13 1.07 15.70
C ARG A 47 -1.68 -0.22 16.37
N ASP A 48 -2.35 -1.34 16.12
CA ASP A 48 -1.92 -2.62 16.64
C ASP A 48 -0.68 -3.07 15.86
N PRO A 49 0.42 -3.43 16.53
CA PRO A 49 1.65 -3.85 15.84
C PRO A 49 1.48 -5.07 14.94
N LYS A 50 0.40 -5.83 15.11
CA LYS A 50 0.13 -6.99 14.27
C LYS A 50 -0.41 -6.61 12.90
N ASN A 51 -0.78 -5.35 12.68
CA ASN A 51 -1.27 -4.91 11.38
C ASN A 51 -0.15 -4.95 10.35
N SER A 52 -0.53 -5.20 9.09
CA SER A 52 0.42 -5.16 7.97
C SER A 52 1.08 -3.79 7.86
N VAL A 53 0.30 -2.74 8.06
CA VAL A 53 0.82 -1.37 8.09
C VAL A 53 0.60 -0.85 9.50
N PHE A 54 1.69 -0.81 10.26
CA PHE A 54 1.64 -0.38 11.64
C PHE A 54 1.80 1.14 11.70
N LEU A 55 0.75 1.82 12.14
CA LEU A 55 0.73 3.28 12.26
C LEU A 55 0.69 3.63 13.74
N ASN A 56 1.84 3.88 14.31
CA ASN A 56 1.98 4.06 15.75
C ASN A 56 1.65 5.48 16.19
N ASP A 57 0.37 5.78 16.33
CA ASP A 57 -0.08 7.09 16.77
C ASP A 57 -1.44 6.99 17.44
N MET A 58 -1.67 7.83 18.44
CA MET A 58 -2.90 7.82 19.22
C MET A 58 -4.13 8.17 18.39
N THR A 59 -3.94 8.87 17.27
CA THR A 59 -5.07 9.25 16.40
C THR A 59 -5.53 8.09 15.51
N VAL A 60 -4.84 6.97 15.55
CA VAL A 60 -5.14 5.81 14.70
C VAL A 60 -5.81 4.75 15.57
N SER A 61 -6.92 4.20 15.09
CA SER A 61 -7.57 3.08 15.78
C SER A 61 -6.74 1.82 15.64
N ARG A 62 -6.88 0.90 16.59
CA ARG A 62 -6.07 -0.33 16.58
C ARG A 62 -6.28 -1.12 15.30
N HIS A 63 -7.52 -1.23 14.84
CA HIS A 63 -7.87 -1.81 13.56
C HIS A 63 -8.63 -0.73 12.79
N HIS A 64 -7.89 0.07 12.04
CA HIS A 64 -8.43 1.30 11.48
C HIS A 64 -9.04 1.09 10.10
N ALA A 65 -8.36 0.38 9.23
CA ALA A 65 -8.81 0.18 7.87
C ALA A 65 -8.18 -1.08 7.29
N GLN A 66 -8.70 -1.50 6.14
CA GLN A 66 -8.11 -2.62 5.42
C GLN A 66 -8.13 -2.32 3.93
N ILE A 67 -7.13 -2.83 3.22
CA ILE A 67 -7.02 -2.70 1.79
C ILE A 67 -7.12 -4.09 1.17
N ASP A 68 -7.93 -4.21 0.13
CA ASP A 68 -8.10 -5.43 -0.63
C ASP A 68 -7.41 -5.25 -1.97
N LEU A 69 -6.42 -6.09 -2.25
CA LEU A 69 -5.62 -6.01 -3.47
C LEU A 69 -6.03 -7.05 -4.50
N SER A 70 -7.15 -7.75 -4.30
CA SER A 70 -7.54 -8.83 -5.19
C SER A 70 -7.86 -8.36 -6.62
N ASN A 71 -8.17 -7.08 -6.80
CA ASN A 71 -8.48 -6.51 -8.11
C ASN A 71 -7.32 -5.71 -8.71
N LEU A 72 -6.13 -5.87 -8.16
CA LEU A 72 -4.98 -5.10 -8.61
C LEU A 72 -4.65 -5.35 -10.07
N GLY A 73 -4.91 -6.55 -10.55
CA GLY A 73 -4.74 -6.88 -11.97
C GLY A 73 -5.63 -6.06 -12.88
N LEU A 74 -6.72 -5.49 -12.35
CA LEU A 74 -7.61 -4.61 -13.09
C LEU A 74 -7.24 -3.14 -12.92
N GLY A 75 -6.17 -2.85 -12.19
CA GLY A 75 -5.64 -1.50 -12.04
C GLY A 75 -6.13 -0.77 -10.80
N TYR A 76 -6.80 -1.43 -9.87
CA TYR A 76 -7.28 -0.75 -8.67
C TYR A 76 -7.27 -1.65 -7.45
N ALA A 77 -7.35 -1.03 -6.29
CA ALA A 77 -7.54 -1.72 -5.03
C ALA A 77 -8.73 -1.08 -4.31
N THR A 78 -9.14 -1.65 -3.20
CA THR A 78 -10.26 -1.13 -2.43
C THR A 78 -9.81 -0.93 -1.00
N ILE A 79 -10.19 0.20 -0.39
CA ILE A 79 -9.92 0.44 1.02
C ILE A 79 -11.25 0.58 1.76
N GLU A 80 -11.30 0.00 2.95
CA GLU A 80 -12.51 0.05 3.77
C GLU A 80 -12.16 0.51 5.17
N ASP A 81 -12.91 1.48 5.70
CA ASP A 81 -12.76 1.94 7.07
C ASP A 81 -13.46 0.94 7.99
N LEU A 82 -12.81 0.58 9.09
CA LEU A 82 -13.34 -0.43 10.02
C LEU A 82 -13.95 0.25 11.26
N ASN A 83 -14.83 1.22 11.02
CA ASN A 83 -15.46 1.97 12.11
C ASN A 83 -14.44 2.67 12.99
N SER A 84 -13.45 3.26 12.34
CA SER A 84 -12.40 3.95 13.08
C SER A 84 -12.94 5.18 13.80
N LEU A 85 -12.27 5.58 14.87
CA LEU A 85 -12.69 6.71 15.67
C LEU A 85 -12.58 8.02 14.88
N ASN A 86 -11.49 8.21 14.16
CA ASN A 86 -11.22 9.47 13.48
C ASN A 86 -11.46 9.43 11.97
N GLY A 87 -11.85 8.29 11.42
CA GLY A 87 -12.18 8.17 10.00
C GLY A 87 -11.00 7.92 9.10
N THR A 88 -11.30 7.64 7.85
CA THR A 88 -10.32 7.41 6.78
C THR A 88 -10.70 8.31 5.62
N TRP A 89 -9.71 9.03 5.06
CA TRP A 89 -9.92 9.92 3.91
C TRP A 89 -9.16 9.40 2.72
N VAL A 90 -9.81 9.45 1.55
CA VAL A 90 -9.15 9.13 0.29
C VAL A 90 -9.32 10.33 -0.63
N ASP A 91 -8.18 10.85 -1.11
CA ASP A 91 -8.15 12.04 -1.97
C ASP A 91 -8.94 13.20 -1.39
N GLY A 92 -8.87 13.36 -0.08
CA GLY A 92 -9.48 14.47 0.62
C GLY A 92 -10.93 14.27 1.05
N ALA A 93 -11.53 13.12 0.75
CA ALA A 93 -12.92 12.84 1.12
C ALA A 93 -12.98 11.72 2.13
N ILE A 94 -13.79 11.89 3.18
CA ILE A 94 -13.99 10.83 4.17
C ILE A 94 -14.80 9.71 3.53
N ILE A 95 -14.38 8.46 3.77
CA ILE A 95 -15.01 7.32 3.11
C ILE A 95 -15.32 6.22 4.12
N ASN A 96 -16.30 5.38 3.78
CA ASN A 96 -16.47 4.09 4.43
C ASN A 96 -15.77 3.03 3.59
N LYS A 97 -15.86 3.12 2.28
CA LYS A 97 -15.23 2.22 1.35
C LYS A 97 -14.95 3.00 0.07
N ALA A 98 -13.79 2.81 -0.50
CA ALA A 98 -13.41 3.56 -1.71
C ALA A 98 -12.44 2.75 -2.55
N THR A 99 -12.34 3.14 -3.82
CA THR A 99 -11.39 2.56 -4.75
C THR A 99 -10.08 3.35 -4.71
N LEU A 100 -8.97 2.64 -4.71
CA LEU A 100 -7.64 3.22 -4.77
C LEU A 100 -7.03 2.96 -6.14
N GLN A 101 -6.49 4.01 -6.73
CA GLN A 101 -5.76 3.91 -7.98
C GLN A 101 -4.32 4.36 -7.74
N ASP A 102 -3.48 4.17 -8.73
CA ASP A 102 -2.09 4.61 -8.60
C ASP A 102 -2.04 6.11 -8.30
N GLY A 103 -1.36 6.48 -7.24
CA GLY A 103 -1.27 7.88 -6.83
C GLY A 103 -2.36 8.34 -5.87
N SER A 104 -3.31 7.48 -5.50
CA SER A 104 -4.34 7.86 -4.53
C SER A 104 -3.72 8.22 -3.19
N THR A 105 -4.25 9.25 -2.55
CA THR A 105 -3.81 9.69 -1.22
C THR A 105 -4.74 9.15 -0.17
N ILE A 106 -4.17 8.57 0.89
CA ILE A 106 -4.94 8.05 2.03
C ILE A 106 -4.53 8.83 3.26
N GLN A 107 -5.50 9.30 4.02
CA GLN A 107 -5.21 9.96 5.29
C GLN A 107 -5.87 9.19 6.42
N ILE A 108 -5.05 8.80 7.39
CA ILE A 108 -5.49 8.08 8.58
C ILE A 108 -4.84 8.77 9.78
N GLY A 109 -5.66 9.37 10.65
CA GLY A 109 -5.13 10.11 11.77
C GLY A 109 -4.22 11.24 11.29
N THR A 110 -3.01 11.29 11.82
CA THR A 110 -2.02 12.29 11.41
C THR A 110 -1.18 11.86 10.22
N PHE A 111 -1.41 10.66 9.71
CA PHE A 111 -0.62 10.11 8.59
C PHE A 111 -1.26 10.44 7.27
N ARG A 112 -0.44 10.82 6.30
CA ARG A 112 -0.86 10.91 4.91
C ARG A 112 0.04 10.00 4.09
N MET A 113 -0.58 9.14 3.29
CA MET A 113 0.13 8.11 2.53
C MET A 113 -0.28 8.18 1.08
N VAL A 114 0.61 7.74 0.21
CA VAL A 114 0.31 7.63 -1.22
C VAL A 114 0.38 6.17 -1.60
N PHE A 115 -0.66 5.71 -2.31
CA PHE A 115 -0.74 4.35 -2.80
C PHE A 115 -0.20 4.28 -4.22
N HIS A 116 0.71 3.34 -4.45
CA HIS A 116 1.23 3.08 -5.80
C HIS A 116 0.97 1.63 -6.14
N THR A 117 0.46 1.38 -7.35
CA THR A 117 0.14 0.03 -7.78
C THR A 117 1.39 -0.80 -8.03
N SER A 118 2.53 -0.15 -8.22
CA SER A 118 3.80 -0.85 -8.33
C SER A 118 4.88 0.02 -7.72
N LYS A 119 5.96 -0.64 -7.29
CA LYS A 119 7.07 0.09 -6.68
C LYS A 119 7.68 1.03 -7.71
N PRO A 120 7.88 2.32 -7.37
CA PRO A 120 8.48 3.25 -8.32
C PRO A 120 9.89 2.82 -8.67
N ARG A 121 10.27 3.06 -9.91
CA ARG A 121 11.64 2.81 -10.32
C ARG A 121 12.53 3.92 -9.84
N ALA A 122 13.68 3.54 -9.40
CA ALA A 122 14.66 4.52 -8.93
C ALA A 122 15.19 5.37 -10.08
#